data_b05a0dc91f48326108ef4ff0af7eea21
#
_entry.id   b05a0dc91f48326108ef4ff0af7eea21
#
_cell.length_a   1.000
_cell.length_b   1.000
_cell.length_c   1.000
_cell.angle_alpha   90.00
_cell.angle_beta   90.00
_cell.angle_gamma   90.00
#
_symmetry.space_group_name_H-M   'P 1'
#
loop_
_entity.id
_entity.type
_entity.pdbx_description
1 polymer ?
#
loop_
_entity_poly.entity_id
_entity_poly.type
_entity_poly.pdbx_seq_one_letter_code
_entity_poly.pdbx_strand_id
1 'polypeptide(L)'
;RDNVVVTELEHHSNYLTWQHACRLSEAEFRVARADGAGRLDLEDFRQKVDGHTKLVAITMASNVTGQAPPLEEIIQIAKSAGAMVLLDATQAVQHRKMDVKALDCDFLAFSGHKAYGPMGTGVLYGKARLLEQLPPFMYGGDMVETVGDTENTYKAAPYKWEAGTVNVADILGLEAAVKYLLASGLDDIKEYENSLGAYLLERVKQLD
;
A
#
# COMPACT_ATOMS: atom_id res chain seq x y z
N ARG A 1 -12.22 19.95 -9.84
CA ARG A 1 -11.32 19.03 -10.54
C ARG A 1 -11.01 17.87 -9.61
N ASP A 2 -11.07 16.64 -10.11
CA ASP A 2 -10.73 15.46 -9.32
C ASP A 2 -9.26 15.50 -8.89
N ASN A 3 -8.95 14.93 -7.71
CA ASN A 3 -7.60 14.94 -7.19
C ASN A 3 -7.22 13.62 -6.51
N VAL A 4 -5.91 13.41 -6.38
CA VAL A 4 -5.28 12.35 -5.58
C VAL A 4 -4.41 13.01 -4.53
N VAL A 5 -4.52 12.54 -3.29
CA VAL A 5 -3.71 13.02 -2.17
C VAL A 5 -2.72 11.94 -1.75
N VAL A 6 -1.45 12.32 -1.65
CA VAL A 6 -0.35 11.53 -1.08
C VAL A 6 0.37 12.34 0.00
N THR A 7 1.39 11.76 0.64
CA THR A 7 2.20 12.49 1.62
C THR A 7 3.66 12.63 1.19
N GLU A 8 4.42 13.49 1.87
CA GLU A 8 5.87 13.56 1.71
C GLU A 8 6.61 12.33 2.25
N LEU A 9 5.92 11.46 2.99
CA LEU A 9 6.50 10.24 3.57
C LEU A 9 6.53 9.07 2.59
N GLU A 10 5.94 9.22 1.41
CA GLU A 10 5.76 8.13 0.47
C GLU A 10 7.08 7.66 -0.15
N HIS A 11 7.19 6.34 -0.31
CA HIS A 11 8.18 5.78 -1.22
C HIS A 11 7.89 6.25 -2.65
N HIS A 12 8.92 6.42 -3.47
CA HIS A 12 8.80 6.91 -4.84
C HIS A 12 7.79 6.11 -5.68
N SER A 13 7.66 4.80 -5.46
CA SER A 13 6.65 3.97 -6.15
C SER A 13 5.21 4.35 -5.80
N ASN A 14 4.95 4.84 -4.58
CA ASN A 14 3.63 5.33 -4.18
C ASN A 14 3.46 6.85 -4.40
N TYR A 15 4.49 7.54 -4.83
CA TYR A 15 4.46 8.97 -5.14
C TYR A 15 4.39 9.22 -6.66
N LEU A 16 5.39 8.72 -7.40
CA LEU A 16 5.54 9.00 -8.83
C LEU A 16 4.43 8.37 -9.67
N THR A 17 3.93 7.21 -9.27
CA THR A 17 2.82 6.52 -9.95
C THR A 17 1.58 7.39 -9.97
N TRP A 18 1.20 7.97 -8.83
CA TRP A 18 0.01 8.83 -8.73
C TRP A 18 0.23 10.19 -9.38
N GLN A 19 1.43 10.77 -9.25
CA GLN A 19 1.77 12.00 -9.96
C GLN A 19 1.62 11.81 -11.48
N HIS A 20 2.10 10.68 -12.00
CA HIS A 20 1.98 10.36 -13.42
C HIS A 20 0.51 10.11 -13.84
N ALA A 21 -0.24 9.34 -13.05
CA ALA A 21 -1.65 9.08 -13.29
C ALA A 21 -2.48 10.37 -13.32
N CYS A 22 -2.25 11.27 -12.36
CA CYS A 22 -2.92 12.59 -12.34
C CYS A 22 -2.61 13.41 -13.58
N ARG A 23 -1.35 13.39 -14.06
CA ARG A 23 -0.98 14.09 -15.30
C ARG A 23 -1.72 13.54 -16.51
N LEU A 24 -1.88 12.20 -16.61
CA LEU A 24 -2.58 11.56 -17.74
C LEU A 24 -4.08 11.81 -17.72
N SER A 25 -4.69 11.84 -16.54
CA SER A 25 -6.14 12.04 -16.36
C SER A 25 -6.54 13.50 -16.16
N GLU A 26 -5.58 14.41 -16.25
CA GLU A 26 -5.77 15.85 -15.97
C GLU A 26 -6.31 16.12 -14.55
N ALA A 27 -6.11 15.20 -13.60
CA ALA A 27 -6.45 15.38 -12.21
C ALA A 27 -5.37 16.21 -11.47
N GLU A 28 -5.73 16.75 -10.33
CA GLU A 28 -4.79 17.45 -9.46
C GLU A 28 -4.02 16.45 -8.59
N PHE A 29 -2.71 16.61 -8.50
CA PHE A 29 -1.86 15.86 -7.58
C PHE A 29 -1.52 16.70 -6.37
N ARG A 30 -1.95 16.29 -5.19
CA ARG A 30 -1.78 17.00 -3.93
C ARG A 30 -0.87 16.23 -2.98
N VAL A 31 0.02 16.95 -2.32
CA VAL A 31 0.99 16.37 -1.39
C VAL A 31 0.81 17.00 -0.01
N ALA A 32 0.47 16.18 0.97
CA ALA A 32 0.42 16.61 2.37
C ALA A 32 1.83 16.60 2.97
N ARG A 33 2.14 17.64 3.72
CA ARG A 33 3.48 17.92 4.24
C ARG A 33 3.79 17.12 5.50
N ALA A 34 5.07 16.93 5.73
CA ALA A 34 5.62 16.41 6.98
C ALA A 34 6.40 17.51 7.70
N ASP A 35 6.48 17.43 9.02
CA ASP A 35 7.31 18.33 9.83
C ASP A 35 8.80 17.96 9.75
N GLY A 36 9.67 18.78 10.37
CA GLY A 36 11.10 18.54 10.38
C GLY A 36 11.55 17.24 11.09
N ALA A 37 10.66 16.59 11.83
CA ALA A 37 10.87 15.28 12.44
C ALA A 37 10.32 14.12 11.58
N GLY A 38 9.82 14.42 10.39
CA GLY A 38 9.22 13.43 9.47
C GLY A 38 7.86 12.93 9.91
N ARG A 39 7.13 13.67 10.72
CA ARG A 39 5.75 13.34 11.11
C ARG A 39 4.79 14.06 10.17
N LEU A 40 3.74 13.35 9.73
CA LEU A 40 2.71 13.94 8.89
C LEU A 40 2.03 15.12 9.59
N ASP A 41 1.93 16.25 8.91
CA ASP A 41 1.07 17.37 9.31
C ASP A 41 -0.39 17.03 8.96
N LEU A 42 -1.13 16.62 9.99
CA LEU A 42 -2.54 16.23 9.82
C LEU A 42 -3.46 17.40 9.44
N GLU A 43 -3.11 18.61 9.83
CA GLU A 43 -3.91 19.78 9.46
C GLU A 43 -3.73 20.10 7.97
N ASP A 44 -2.48 20.08 7.49
CA ASP A 44 -2.22 20.20 6.05
C ASP A 44 -2.88 19.06 5.27
N PHE A 45 -2.85 17.82 5.79
CA PHE A 45 -3.53 16.69 5.16
C PHE A 45 -5.05 16.92 5.07
N ARG A 46 -5.71 17.40 6.13
CA ARG A 46 -7.15 17.73 6.13
C ARG A 46 -7.50 18.76 5.07
N GLN A 47 -6.66 19.78 4.91
CA GLN A 47 -6.86 20.83 3.92
C GLN A 47 -6.67 20.36 2.47
N LYS A 48 -5.91 19.27 2.26
CA LYS A 48 -5.70 18.68 0.93
C LYS A 48 -6.83 17.74 0.49
N VAL A 49 -7.61 17.20 1.44
CA VAL A 49 -8.70 16.26 1.16
C VAL A 49 -10.02 17.02 1.07
N ASP A 50 -10.75 16.86 -0.03
CA ASP A 50 -12.05 17.49 -0.27
C ASP A 50 -13.02 16.55 -1.02
N GLY A 51 -14.23 17.02 -1.31
CA GLY A 51 -15.26 16.25 -2.02
C GLY A 51 -14.89 15.85 -3.47
N HIS A 52 -13.79 16.36 -4.00
CA HIS A 52 -13.23 15.98 -5.31
C HIS A 52 -12.08 14.96 -5.19
N THR A 53 -11.65 14.62 -3.98
CA THR A 53 -10.60 13.62 -3.75
C THR A 53 -11.12 12.24 -4.13
N LYS A 54 -10.48 11.60 -5.11
CA LYS A 54 -10.83 10.25 -5.56
C LYS A 54 -10.03 9.17 -4.84
N LEU A 55 -8.80 9.49 -4.48
CA LEU A 55 -7.89 8.54 -3.84
C LEU A 55 -6.99 9.27 -2.84
N VAL A 56 -6.83 8.65 -1.69
CA VAL A 56 -5.74 8.90 -0.75
C VAL A 56 -4.82 7.69 -0.79
N ALA A 57 -3.56 7.88 -1.19
CA ALA A 57 -2.56 6.81 -1.22
C ALA A 57 -1.45 7.14 -0.21
N ILE A 58 -1.29 6.28 0.80
CA ILE A 58 -0.45 6.58 1.97
C ILE A 58 0.36 5.38 2.43
N THR A 59 1.63 5.63 2.77
CA THR A 59 2.47 4.61 3.41
C THR A 59 2.03 4.34 4.84
N MET A 60 2.10 3.08 5.26
CA MET A 60 1.85 2.67 6.64
C MET A 60 3.07 2.87 7.55
N ALA A 61 4.26 2.99 6.96
CA ALA A 61 5.50 3.36 7.62
C ALA A 61 6.50 3.88 6.59
N SER A 62 7.15 4.99 6.88
CA SER A 62 8.17 5.56 5.98
C SER A 62 9.41 4.69 5.93
N ASN A 63 9.89 4.39 4.74
CA ASN A 63 11.16 3.69 4.52
C ASN A 63 12.40 4.53 4.86
N VAL A 64 12.25 5.84 5.07
CA VAL A 64 13.34 6.77 5.38
C VAL A 64 13.39 7.08 6.88
N THR A 65 12.25 7.49 7.46
CA THR A 65 12.19 7.97 8.84
C THR A 65 11.70 6.91 9.83
N GLY A 66 11.10 5.81 9.33
CA GLY A 66 10.41 4.81 10.17
C GLY A 66 9.11 5.30 10.81
N GLN A 67 8.74 6.57 10.58
CA GLN A 67 7.50 7.12 11.11
C GLN A 67 6.27 6.43 10.50
N ALA A 68 5.33 6.10 11.36
CA ALA A 68 4.02 5.57 10.99
C ALA A 68 2.98 6.69 11.15
N PRO A 69 2.29 7.09 10.09
CA PRO A 69 1.24 8.10 10.20
C PRO A 69 0.02 7.55 10.95
N PRO A 70 -0.85 8.41 11.50
CA PRO A 70 -2.06 8.00 12.24
C PRO A 70 -3.14 7.53 11.26
N LEU A 71 -3.04 6.27 10.83
CA LEU A 71 -3.84 5.69 9.74
C LEU A 71 -5.34 5.75 9.98
N GLU A 72 -5.81 5.49 11.21
CA GLU A 72 -7.24 5.50 11.54
C GLU A 72 -7.87 6.87 11.24
N GLU A 73 -7.21 7.94 11.68
CA GLU A 73 -7.66 9.30 11.46
C GLU A 73 -7.61 9.69 9.98
N ILE A 74 -6.55 9.31 9.27
CA ILE A 74 -6.38 9.56 7.84
C ILE A 74 -7.47 8.85 7.03
N ILE A 75 -7.74 7.57 7.34
CA ILE A 75 -8.77 6.79 6.68
C ILE A 75 -10.14 7.41 6.94
N GLN A 76 -10.42 7.85 8.16
CA GLN A 76 -11.67 8.52 8.50
C GLN A 76 -11.85 9.82 7.70
N ILE A 77 -10.82 10.66 7.59
CA ILE A 77 -10.84 11.90 6.80
C ILE A 77 -11.12 11.58 5.33
N ALA A 78 -10.38 10.65 4.75
CA ALA A 78 -10.52 10.25 3.35
C ALA A 78 -11.94 9.75 3.05
N LYS A 79 -12.46 8.85 3.88
CA LYS A 79 -13.80 8.28 3.72
C LYS A 79 -14.91 9.30 3.92
N SER A 80 -14.75 10.24 4.84
CA SER A 80 -15.71 11.34 5.03
C SER A 80 -15.83 12.24 3.79
N ALA A 81 -14.77 12.33 2.99
CA ALA A 81 -14.76 13.02 1.71
C ALA A 81 -15.22 12.14 0.53
N GLY A 82 -15.51 10.86 0.76
CA GLY A 82 -15.88 9.89 -0.28
C GLY A 82 -14.69 9.34 -1.08
N ALA A 83 -13.46 9.56 -0.63
CA ALA A 83 -12.25 9.09 -1.31
C ALA A 83 -11.99 7.61 -1.03
N MET A 84 -11.42 6.90 -2.01
CA MET A 84 -10.83 5.58 -1.82
C MET A 84 -9.51 5.71 -1.05
N VAL A 85 -9.14 4.64 -0.34
CA VAL A 85 -7.89 4.57 0.42
C VAL A 85 -7.03 3.41 -0.07
N LEU A 86 -5.81 3.73 -0.51
CA LEU A 86 -4.76 2.75 -0.79
C LEU A 86 -3.66 2.87 0.28
N LEU A 87 -3.32 1.75 0.89
CA LEU A 87 -2.25 1.65 1.87
C LEU A 87 -1.03 0.97 1.27
N ASP A 88 0.12 1.63 1.30
CA ASP A 88 1.40 0.99 1.04
C ASP A 88 1.91 0.37 2.35
N ALA A 89 1.75 -0.95 2.47
CA ALA A 89 2.15 -1.73 3.62
C ALA A 89 3.57 -2.30 3.52
N THR A 90 4.34 -1.91 2.50
CA THR A 90 5.65 -2.50 2.19
C THR A 90 6.64 -2.44 3.35
N GLN A 91 6.60 -1.39 4.16
CA GLN A 91 7.46 -1.25 5.35
C GLN A 91 6.72 -1.62 6.66
N ALA A 92 5.52 -2.18 6.58
CA ALA A 92 4.72 -2.45 7.76
C ALA A 92 4.35 -3.93 7.92
N VAL A 93 4.22 -4.67 6.81
CA VAL A 93 3.67 -6.03 6.79
C VAL A 93 4.48 -7.03 7.60
N GLN A 94 5.80 -6.85 7.69
CA GLN A 94 6.71 -7.72 8.46
C GLN A 94 6.80 -7.35 9.94
N HIS A 95 6.29 -6.19 10.36
CA HIS A 95 6.44 -5.66 11.71
C HIS A 95 5.16 -5.65 12.54
N ARG A 96 4.00 -5.83 11.90
CA ARG A 96 2.71 -5.80 12.59
C ARG A 96 1.62 -6.55 11.85
N LYS A 97 0.63 -7.01 12.61
CA LYS A 97 -0.56 -7.65 12.04
C LYS A 97 -1.31 -6.68 11.13
N MET A 98 -1.77 -7.21 9.99
CA MET A 98 -2.61 -6.50 9.04
C MET A 98 -4.01 -7.12 9.04
N ASP A 99 -5.00 -6.31 9.36
CA ASP A 99 -6.40 -6.66 9.20
C ASP A 99 -7.06 -5.64 8.26
N VAL A 100 -7.16 -5.98 6.99
CA VAL A 100 -7.73 -5.11 5.96
C VAL A 100 -9.21 -4.80 6.18
N LYS A 101 -9.94 -5.66 6.93
CA LYS A 101 -11.33 -5.41 7.27
C LYS A 101 -11.44 -4.38 8.40
N ALA A 102 -10.61 -4.51 9.42
CA ALA A 102 -10.55 -3.55 10.52
C ALA A 102 -10.04 -2.18 10.04
N LEU A 103 -9.03 -2.15 9.16
CA LEU A 103 -8.53 -0.94 8.54
C LEU A 103 -9.55 -0.29 7.58
N ASP A 104 -10.46 -1.10 7.04
CA ASP A 104 -11.44 -0.69 6.03
C ASP A 104 -10.81 0.07 4.84
N CYS A 105 -9.57 -0.25 4.47
CA CYS A 105 -8.93 0.28 3.27
C CYS A 105 -9.57 -0.32 2.01
N ASP A 106 -9.49 0.41 0.91
CA ASP A 106 -10.01 -0.06 -0.38
C ASP A 106 -8.97 -0.90 -1.14
N PHE A 107 -7.70 -0.54 -0.99
CA PHE A 107 -6.55 -1.26 -1.52
C PHE A 107 -5.42 -1.32 -0.49
N LEU A 108 -4.61 -2.37 -0.56
CA LEU A 108 -3.36 -2.49 0.19
C LEU A 108 -2.33 -3.20 -0.68
N ALA A 109 -1.12 -2.68 -0.74
CA ALA A 109 -0.04 -3.27 -1.50
C ALA A 109 1.22 -3.47 -0.66
N PHE A 110 1.98 -4.52 -0.95
CA PHE A 110 3.32 -4.71 -0.40
C PHE A 110 4.21 -5.55 -1.30
N SER A 111 5.53 -5.39 -1.16
CA SER A 111 6.54 -6.17 -1.86
C SER A 111 6.92 -7.40 -1.05
N GLY A 112 6.97 -8.58 -1.69
CA GLY A 112 7.26 -9.85 -1.03
C GLY A 112 8.67 -9.92 -0.42
N HIS A 113 9.67 -9.34 -1.09
CA HIS A 113 11.06 -9.37 -0.60
C HIS A 113 11.29 -8.62 0.72
N LYS A 114 10.39 -7.72 1.11
CA LYS A 114 10.44 -7.04 2.42
C LYS A 114 9.67 -7.79 3.51
N ALA A 115 8.89 -8.79 3.11
CA ALA A 115 8.20 -9.73 4.00
C ALA A 115 8.93 -11.10 4.06
N TYR A 116 10.25 -11.10 3.97
CA TYR A 116 11.14 -12.29 3.93
C TYR A 116 10.90 -13.22 2.73
N GLY A 117 10.09 -12.83 1.77
CA GLY A 117 9.82 -13.56 0.54
C GLY A 117 10.85 -13.31 -0.56
N PRO A 118 10.75 -14.01 -1.69
CA PRO A 118 11.59 -13.81 -2.85
C PRO A 118 11.41 -12.43 -3.48
N MET A 119 12.45 -11.98 -4.20
CA MET A 119 12.35 -10.81 -5.08
C MET A 119 11.40 -11.10 -6.27
N GLY A 120 10.79 -10.03 -6.82
CA GLY A 120 9.90 -10.16 -7.97
C GLY A 120 8.47 -10.56 -7.61
N THR A 121 8.16 -10.77 -6.33
CA THR A 121 6.79 -11.00 -5.84
C THR A 121 6.23 -9.80 -5.11
N GLY A 122 4.91 -9.68 -5.09
CA GLY A 122 4.18 -8.68 -4.34
C GLY A 122 2.71 -9.06 -4.23
N VAL A 123 2.00 -8.35 -3.39
CA VAL A 123 0.57 -8.56 -3.17
C VAL A 123 -0.17 -7.24 -3.33
N LEU A 124 -1.27 -7.28 -4.07
CA LEU A 124 -2.28 -6.24 -4.09
C LEU A 124 -3.58 -6.83 -3.54
N TYR A 125 -4.00 -6.34 -2.40
CA TYR A 125 -5.37 -6.51 -1.91
C TYR A 125 -6.25 -5.40 -2.48
N GLY A 126 -7.47 -5.75 -2.86
CA GLY A 126 -8.52 -4.80 -3.22
C GLY A 126 -9.88 -5.32 -2.81
N LYS A 127 -10.79 -4.41 -2.43
CA LYS A 127 -12.20 -4.79 -2.22
C LYS A 127 -12.77 -5.38 -3.50
N ALA A 128 -13.39 -6.55 -3.42
CA ALA A 128 -13.85 -7.30 -4.59
C ALA A 128 -14.68 -6.45 -5.57
N ARG A 129 -15.62 -5.65 -5.06
CA ARG A 129 -16.42 -4.74 -5.88
C ARG A 129 -15.59 -3.75 -6.73
N LEU A 130 -14.44 -3.30 -6.21
CA LEU A 130 -13.55 -2.37 -6.92
C LEU A 130 -12.72 -3.12 -7.96
N LEU A 131 -12.18 -4.28 -7.59
CA LEU A 131 -11.43 -5.11 -8.53
C LEU A 131 -12.29 -5.54 -9.72
N GLU A 132 -13.59 -5.82 -9.52
CA GLU A 132 -14.51 -6.15 -10.61
C GLU A 132 -14.79 -4.96 -11.55
N GLN A 133 -14.89 -3.74 -11.00
CA GLN A 133 -15.18 -2.53 -11.78
C GLN A 133 -13.99 -2.01 -12.60
N LEU A 134 -12.77 -2.21 -12.11
CA LEU A 134 -11.56 -1.72 -12.77
C LEU A 134 -11.22 -2.59 -14.01
N PRO A 135 -10.72 -2.00 -15.11
CA PRO A 135 -10.20 -2.76 -16.24
C PRO A 135 -8.92 -3.50 -15.85
N PRO A 136 -8.57 -4.60 -16.56
CA PRO A 136 -7.27 -5.23 -16.38
C PRO A 136 -6.12 -4.26 -16.60
N PHE A 137 -5.04 -4.43 -15.84
CA PHE A 137 -3.80 -3.65 -16.02
C PHE A 137 -2.87 -4.28 -17.07
N MET A 138 -2.80 -5.61 -17.10
CA MET A 138 -2.03 -6.38 -18.08
C MET A 138 -2.96 -7.30 -18.86
N TYR A 139 -2.57 -7.66 -20.06
CA TYR A 139 -3.33 -8.52 -20.96
C TYR A 139 -2.48 -9.71 -21.39
N GLY A 140 -3.07 -10.91 -21.39
CA GLY A 140 -2.37 -12.15 -21.75
C GLY A 140 -3.24 -13.39 -21.59
N GLY A 141 -2.63 -14.55 -21.61
CA GLY A 141 -3.30 -15.82 -21.34
C GLY A 141 -3.82 -15.92 -19.92
N ASP A 142 -4.65 -16.91 -19.66
CA ASP A 142 -5.25 -17.30 -18.38
C ASP A 142 -6.22 -16.31 -17.73
N MET A 143 -6.14 -15.02 -18.02
CA MET A 143 -6.99 -13.97 -17.46
C MET A 143 -8.32 -13.78 -18.19
N VAL A 144 -8.43 -14.32 -19.40
CA VAL A 144 -9.60 -14.14 -20.29
C VAL A 144 -10.63 -15.25 -20.10
N GLU A 145 -11.91 -14.90 -20.24
CA GLU A 145 -13.02 -15.84 -20.34
C GLU A 145 -13.36 -16.15 -21.80
N THR A 146 -13.54 -15.09 -22.61
CA THR A 146 -13.78 -15.20 -24.05
C THR A 146 -12.93 -14.18 -24.81
N VAL A 147 -12.47 -14.58 -26.00
CA VAL A 147 -11.74 -13.72 -26.93
C VAL A 147 -12.53 -13.64 -28.24
N GLY A 148 -12.85 -12.45 -28.68
CA GLY A 148 -13.49 -12.15 -29.96
C GLY A 148 -12.67 -11.13 -30.74
N ASP A 149 -13.07 -10.88 -31.99
CA ASP A 149 -12.36 -9.96 -32.89
C ASP A 149 -12.45 -8.50 -32.44
N THR A 150 -13.51 -8.13 -31.73
CA THR A 150 -13.79 -6.75 -31.30
C THR A 150 -13.95 -6.60 -29.81
N GLU A 151 -14.40 -7.64 -29.11
CA GLU A 151 -14.71 -7.59 -27.68
C GLU A 151 -14.17 -8.83 -26.96
N ASN A 152 -13.71 -8.63 -25.74
CA ASN A 152 -13.21 -9.69 -24.87
C ASN A 152 -13.89 -9.62 -23.51
N THR A 153 -14.05 -10.78 -22.89
CA THR A 153 -14.47 -10.85 -21.49
C THR A 153 -13.37 -11.46 -20.65
N TYR A 154 -13.35 -11.10 -19.38
CA TYR A 154 -12.29 -11.46 -18.45
C TYR A 154 -12.84 -12.28 -17.29
N LYS A 155 -12.03 -13.18 -16.77
CA LYS A 155 -12.36 -13.93 -15.57
C LYS A 155 -12.59 -13.02 -14.37
N ALA A 156 -13.24 -13.53 -13.34
CA ALA A 156 -13.35 -12.83 -12.07
C ALA A 156 -11.98 -12.62 -11.39
N ALA A 157 -11.87 -11.65 -10.49
CA ALA A 157 -10.71 -11.54 -9.62
C ALA A 157 -10.50 -12.83 -8.79
N PRO A 158 -9.26 -13.30 -8.54
CA PRO A 158 -8.00 -12.60 -8.84
C PRO A 158 -7.49 -12.79 -10.28
N TYR A 159 -7.98 -13.77 -11.01
CA TYR A 159 -7.45 -14.19 -12.33
C TYR A 159 -7.42 -13.05 -13.36
N LYS A 160 -8.41 -12.17 -13.34
CA LYS A 160 -8.48 -10.96 -14.19
C LYS A 160 -7.21 -10.09 -14.10
N TRP A 161 -6.50 -10.16 -12.96
CA TRP A 161 -5.36 -9.31 -12.65
C TRP A 161 -4.02 -10.00 -12.87
N GLU A 162 -4.04 -11.29 -13.24
CA GLU A 162 -2.85 -12.13 -13.38
C GLU A 162 -2.73 -12.63 -14.81
N ALA A 163 -2.13 -11.82 -15.70
CA ALA A 163 -1.98 -12.15 -17.10
C ALA A 163 -0.77 -13.06 -17.35
N GLY A 164 -1.01 -14.17 -18.04
CA GLY A 164 -0.01 -15.19 -18.36
C GLY A 164 0.30 -16.13 -17.21
N THR A 165 1.29 -16.98 -17.39
CA THR A 165 1.73 -17.93 -16.36
C THR A 165 2.35 -17.17 -15.19
N VAL A 166 1.75 -17.30 -14.01
CA VAL A 166 2.24 -16.66 -12.79
C VAL A 166 3.59 -17.27 -12.34
N ASN A 167 4.36 -16.52 -11.59
CA ASN A 167 5.64 -16.97 -11.03
C ASN A 167 5.41 -17.94 -9.84
N VAL A 168 5.06 -19.18 -10.15
CA VAL A 168 4.67 -20.20 -9.16
C VAL A 168 5.76 -20.42 -8.12
N ALA A 169 7.03 -20.50 -8.54
CA ALA A 169 8.15 -20.81 -7.64
C ALA A 169 8.28 -19.74 -6.53
N ASP A 170 8.29 -18.48 -6.92
CA ASP A 170 8.45 -17.38 -5.95
C ASP A 170 7.19 -17.12 -5.15
N ILE A 171 6.00 -17.41 -5.69
CA ILE A 171 4.74 -17.35 -4.94
C ILE A 171 4.74 -18.40 -3.81
N LEU A 172 5.21 -19.61 -4.06
CA LEU A 172 5.41 -20.64 -3.02
C LEU A 172 6.47 -20.21 -1.99
N GLY A 173 7.52 -19.52 -2.45
CA GLY A 173 8.50 -18.92 -1.55
C GLY A 173 7.89 -17.82 -0.66
N LEU A 174 7.03 -16.98 -1.21
CA LEU A 174 6.30 -15.98 -0.43
C LEU A 174 5.31 -16.63 0.55
N GLU A 175 4.64 -17.70 0.17
CA GLU A 175 3.79 -18.48 1.08
C GLU A 175 4.59 -18.98 2.29
N ALA A 176 5.77 -19.54 2.05
CA ALA A 176 6.66 -20.02 3.12
C ALA A 176 7.08 -18.87 4.05
N ALA A 177 7.41 -17.70 3.50
CA ALA A 177 7.75 -16.50 4.26
C ALA A 177 6.58 -16.00 5.13
N VAL A 178 5.38 -15.98 4.59
CA VAL A 178 4.16 -15.59 5.35
C VAL A 178 3.90 -16.59 6.49
N LYS A 179 4.01 -17.89 6.23
CA LYS A 179 3.90 -18.93 7.28
C LYS A 179 4.94 -18.75 8.39
N TYR A 180 6.18 -18.43 8.03
CA TYR A 180 7.24 -18.13 8.98
C TYR A 180 6.91 -16.93 9.86
N LEU A 181 6.46 -15.80 9.27
CA LEU A 181 6.06 -14.61 10.01
C LEU A 181 4.90 -14.90 10.99
N LEU A 182 3.88 -15.64 10.53
CA LEU A 182 2.74 -16.01 11.36
C LEU A 182 3.16 -16.94 12.51
N ALA A 183 4.07 -17.88 12.26
CA ALA A 183 4.57 -18.80 13.28
C ALA A 183 5.48 -18.09 14.30
N SER A 184 6.25 -17.08 13.87
CA SER A 184 7.11 -16.28 14.75
C SER A 184 6.32 -15.33 15.64
N GLY A 185 5.09 -14.97 15.28
CA GLY A 185 4.25 -14.04 16.02
C GLY A 185 4.60 -12.58 15.75
N LEU A 186 3.76 -11.88 14.98
CA LEU A 186 4.02 -10.47 14.61
C LEU A 186 3.99 -9.51 15.82
N ASP A 187 3.26 -9.85 16.87
CA ASP A 187 3.26 -9.05 18.11
C ASP A 187 4.60 -9.21 18.84
N ASP A 188 5.14 -10.42 18.90
CA ASP A 188 6.43 -10.71 19.53
C ASP A 188 7.59 -10.06 18.75
N ILE A 189 7.52 -10.10 17.41
CA ILE A 189 8.48 -9.40 16.55
C ILE A 189 8.46 -7.90 16.85
N LYS A 190 7.28 -7.29 16.91
CA LYS A 190 7.12 -5.87 17.18
C LYS A 190 7.66 -5.47 18.56
N GLU A 191 7.39 -6.28 19.58
CA GLU A 191 7.89 -6.03 20.95
C GLU A 191 9.42 -6.10 20.98
N TYR A 192 10.00 -7.13 20.35
CA TYR A 192 11.44 -7.29 20.27
C TYR A 192 12.12 -6.14 19.53
N GLU A 193 11.60 -5.74 18.35
CA GLU A 193 12.12 -4.60 17.58
C GLU A 193 12.02 -3.28 18.35
N ASN A 194 10.94 -3.05 19.08
CA ASN A 194 10.80 -1.87 19.94
C ASN A 194 11.88 -1.85 21.04
N SER A 195 12.16 -3.01 21.64
CA SER A 195 13.22 -3.13 22.67
C SER A 195 14.61 -2.84 22.09
N LEU A 196 14.90 -3.36 20.91
CA LEU A 196 16.16 -3.09 20.18
C LEU A 196 16.28 -1.62 19.80
N GLY A 197 15.19 -1.02 19.31
CA GLY A 197 15.14 0.40 18.95
C GLY A 197 15.41 1.29 20.16
N ALA A 198 14.80 1.02 21.29
CA ALA A 198 15.03 1.75 22.54
C ALA A 198 16.49 1.60 23.01
N TYR A 199 17.03 0.39 22.97
CA TYR A 199 18.43 0.14 23.31
C TYR A 199 19.39 0.91 22.38
N LEU A 200 19.15 0.87 21.06
CA LEU A 200 19.96 1.59 20.08
C LEU A 200 19.94 3.10 20.36
N LEU A 201 18.78 3.68 20.56
CA LEU A 201 18.62 5.12 20.84
C LEU A 201 19.35 5.54 22.11
N GLU A 202 19.31 4.70 23.16
CA GLU A 202 20.04 4.95 24.39
C GLU A 202 21.57 4.95 24.14
N ARG A 203 22.05 3.98 23.36
CA ARG A 203 23.49 3.88 23.03
C ARG A 203 23.98 5.00 22.15
N VAL A 204 23.20 5.39 21.15
CA VAL A 204 23.57 6.49 20.23
C VAL A 204 23.64 7.82 20.96
N LYS A 205 22.76 8.07 21.95
CA LYS A 205 22.84 9.31 22.77
C LYS A 205 24.10 9.41 23.63
N GLN A 206 24.86 8.33 23.80
CA GLN A 206 26.14 8.31 24.52
C GLN A 206 27.35 8.55 23.62
N LEU A 207 27.12 8.66 22.31
CA LEU A 207 28.17 9.02 21.35
C LEU A 207 28.20 10.54 21.23
N ASP A 208 29.34 11.15 21.54
CA ASP A 208 29.61 12.59 21.38
C ASP A 208 29.73 13.01 19.89
#